data_4c7289028e8bf0c83894f639166129eb
#
_entry.id   4c7289028e8bf0c83894f639166129eb
#
_cell.length_a   1.000
_cell.length_b   1.000
_cell.length_c   1.000
_cell.angle_alpha   90.00
_cell.angle_beta   90.00
_cell.angle_gamma   90.00
#
_symmetry.space_group_name_H-M   'P 1'
#
loop_
_entity.id
_entity.type
_entity.pdbx_description
1 polymer ?
#
loop_
_entity_poly.entity_id
_entity_poly.type
_entity_poly.pdbx_seq_one_letter_code
_entity_poly.pdbx_strand_id
1 'polypeptide(L)'
;MNIRDIITRFGLEPHVEGGTFRELYRDGGERTGRGASGVIYYYLGPEEHADFHVLDSDEYWLYHGGAALELWMVEADGGVRVETLGLGEGAQPCVLIRGGVIFGARHPAGAQDGTLVSCVTVPEFSYEQYRILSREEMLASYPASEGFWK
;
A
#
# COMPACT_ATOMS: atom_id res chain seq x y z
N MET A 1 -14.80 -12.41 2.53
CA MET A 1 -13.57 -13.15 2.94
C MET A 1 -13.36 -12.94 4.44
N ASN A 2 -13.21 -14.03 5.21
CA ASN A 2 -13.06 -13.87 6.67
C ASN A 2 -11.62 -13.42 7.00
N ILE A 3 -11.49 -12.26 7.63
CA ILE A 3 -10.20 -11.66 7.98
C ILE A 3 -9.33 -12.59 8.84
N ARG A 4 -9.93 -13.31 9.80
CA ARG A 4 -9.19 -14.23 10.69
C ARG A 4 -8.60 -15.40 9.92
N ASP A 5 -9.35 -15.92 8.95
CA ASP A 5 -8.91 -17.03 8.13
C ASP A 5 -7.75 -16.60 7.22
N ILE A 6 -7.79 -15.39 6.69
CA ILE A 6 -6.71 -14.81 5.87
C ILE A 6 -5.44 -14.61 6.70
N ILE A 7 -5.56 -13.94 7.84
CA ILE A 7 -4.42 -13.68 8.72
C ILE A 7 -3.76 -14.99 9.13
N THR A 8 -4.57 -15.96 9.56
CA THR A 8 -4.06 -17.28 10.00
C THR A 8 -3.46 -18.08 8.85
N ARG A 9 -4.20 -18.17 7.74
CA ARG A 9 -3.79 -18.99 6.58
C ARG A 9 -2.50 -18.51 5.94
N PHE A 10 -2.31 -17.20 5.84
CA PHE A 10 -1.13 -16.60 5.19
C PHE A 10 -0.06 -16.14 6.18
N GLY A 11 -0.28 -16.30 7.48
CA GLY A 11 0.68 -15.96 8.52
C GLY A 11 1.00 -14.46 8.54
N LEU A 12 -0.05 -13.62 8.44
CA LEU A 12 0.10 -12.18 8.42
C LEU A 12 0.28 -11.61 9.83
N GLU A 13 1.08 -10.57 9.95
CA GLU A 13 1.35 -9.84 11.19
C GLU A 13 1.17 -8.33 11.00
N PRO A 14 0.91 -7.55 12.06
CA PRO A 14 0.65 -6.12 11.93
C PRO A 14 1.76 -5.36 11.21
N HIS A 15 1.37 -4.43 10.32
CA HIS A 15 2.27 -3.52 9.61
C HIS A 15 2.27 -2.14 10.27
N VAL A 16 3.42 -1.48 10.30
CA VAL A 16 3.60 -0.16 10.93
C VAL A 16 2.72 0.95 10.31
N GLU A 17 2.38 0.84 9.04
CA GLU A 17 1.53 1.81 8.33
C GLU A 17 0.03 1.52 8.41
N GLY A 18 -0.37 0.43 9.06
CA GLY A 18 -1.72 -0.12 9.10
C GLY A 18 -1.85 -1.42 8.31
N GLY A 19 -2.91 -2.17 8.58
CA GLY A 19 -3.10 -3.50 7.98
C GLY A 19 -2.15 -4.56 8.51
N THR A 20 -2.11 -5.69 7.81
CA THR A 20 -1.26 -6.85 8.15
C THR A 20 -0.49 -7.33 6.92
N PHE A 21 0.69 -7.89 7.15
CA PHE A 21 1.57 -8.31 6.05
C PHE A 21 2.41 -9.53 6.39
N ARG A 22 3.02 -10.12 5.36
CA ARG A 22 4.07 -11.13 5.48
C ARG A 22 5.09 -10.95 4.38
N GLU A 23 6.37 -10.87 4.72
CA GLU A 23 7.44 -10.92 3.75
C GLU A 23 7.55 -12.32 3.16
N LEU A 24 7.48 -12.43 1.84
CA LEU A 24 7.57 -13.70 1.11
C LEU A 24 8.96 -13.91 0.51
N TYR A 25 9.54 -12.85 -0.02
CA TYR A 25 10.77 -12.91 -0.77
C TYR A 25 11.53 -11.60 -0.65
N ARG A 26 12.83 -11.72 -0.48
CA ARG A 26 13.78 -10.61 -0.51
C ARG A 26 14.99 -11.05 -1.32
N ASP A 27 15.17 -10.45 -2.50
CA ASP A 27 16.34 -10.73 -3.31
C ASP A 27 17.56 -9.95 -2.76
N GLY A 28 18.47 -10.63 -2.20
CA GLY A 28 19.64 -10.05 -1.53
C GLY A 28 20.23 -11.07 -0.59
N GLY A 29 19.43 -11.82 0.15
CA GLY A 29 19.86 -12.92 1.01
C GLY A 29 21.18 -12.62 1.72
N GLU A 30 22.22 -13.37 1.40
CA GLU A 30 23.56 -13.20 1.92
C GLU A 30 24.43 -12.18 1.14
N ARG A 31 23.86 -11.54 0.10
CA ARG A 31 24.58 -10.52 -0.67
C ARG A 31 24.84 -9.28 0.17
N THR A 32 25.99 -8.66 -0.06
CA THR A 32 26.26 -7.32 0.44
C THR A 32 25.51 -6.30 -0.42
N GLY A 33 24.76 -5.40 0.23
CA GLY A 33 24.02 -4.36 -0.44
C GLY A 33 22.53 -4.72 -0.67
N ARG A 34 21.84 -3.86 -1.40
CA ARG A 34 20.41 -3.92 -1.63
C ARG A 34 20.08 -4.88 -2.77
N GLY A 35 19.12 -5.78 -2.57
CA GLY A 35 18.67 -6.72 -3.59
C GLY A 35 17.83 -6.08 -4.68
N ALA A 36 17.55 -6.85 -5.73
CA ALA A 36 16.81 -6.38 -6.90
C ALA A 36 15.31 -6.18 -6.62
N SER A 37 14.72 -6.97 -5.73
CA SER A 37 13.28 -6.91 -5.41
C SER A 37 12.95 -7.47 -4.04
N GLY A 38 11.75 -7.13 -3.57
CA GLY A 38 11.12 -7.75 -2.42
C GLY A 38 9.63 -7.95 -2.69
N VAL A 39 9.03 -8.96 -2.07
CA VAL A 39 7.60 -9.27 -2.23
C VAL A 39 6.98 -9.51 -0.86
N ILE A 40 5.83 -8.90 -0.62
CA ILE A 40 5.00 -9.14 0.56
C ILE A 40 3.58 -9.53 0.16
N TYR A 41 2.90 -10.32 0.99
CA TYR A 41 1.45 -10.25 1.09
C TYR A 41 1.09 -9.07 1.98
N TYR A 42 0.02 -8.38 1.63
CA TYR A 42 -0.55 -7.29 2.43
C TYR A 42 -2.07 -7.41 2.43
N TYR A 43 -2.66 -7.30 3.61
CA TYR A 43 -4.11 -7.30 3.78
C TYR A 43 -4.53 -6.05 4.54
N LEU A 44 -5.50 -5.33 3.99
CA LEU A 44 -6.11 -4.16 4.60
C LEU A 44 -7.58 -4.49 4.92
N GLY A 45 -7.95 -4.41 6.19
CA GLY A 45 -9.33 -4.60 6.63
C GLY A 45 -10.25 -3.46 6.16
N PRO A 46 -11.58 -3.66 6.17
CA PRO A 46 -12.52 -2.70 5.56
C PRO A 46 -12.52 -1.32 6.21
N GLU A 47 -12.18 -1.21 7.48
CA GLU A 47 -12.10 0.05 8.22
C GLU A 47 -10.66 0.52 8.46
N GLU A 48 -9.69 -0.23 7.97
CA GLU A 48 -8.28 0.13 8.07
C GLU A 48 -7.84 0.98 6.88
N HIS A 49 -6.76 1.71 7.06
CA HIS A 49 -6.06 2.39 5.98
C HIS A 49 -4.55 2.19 6.14
N ALA A 50 -3.83 2.28 5.04
CA ALA A 50 -2.38 2.41 5.04
C ALA A 50 -2.03 3.90 5.05
N ASP A 51 -1.31 4.35 6.07
CA ASP A 51 -0.88 5.74 6.20
C ASP A 51 -0.10 6.20 4.96
N PHE A 52 -0.18 7.49 4.66
CA PHE A 52 0.67 8.06 3.63
C PHE A 52 2.14 7.82 3.97
N HIS A 53 2.86 7.30 3.01
CA HIS A 53 4.27 6.97 3.13
C HIS A 53 4.98 7.16 1.79
N VAL A 54 6.29 7.15 1.82
CA VAL A 54 7.14 7.29 0.64
C VAL A 54 8.32 6.34 0.77
N LEU A 55 8.66 5.69 -0.32
CA LEU A 55 9.89 4.91 -0.49
C LEU A 55 10.58 5.28 -1.79
N ASP A 56 11.85 4.95 -1.91
CA ASP A 56 12.61 5.20 -3.14
C ASP A 56 12.43 4.12 -4.21
N SER A 57 11.86 2.96 -3.84
CA SER A 57 11.54 1.88 -4.76
C SER A 57 10.29 2.16 -5.57
N ASP A 58 10.25 1.65 -6.79
CA ASP A 58 8.97 1.43 -7.48
C ASP A 58 8.23 0.30 -6.75
N GLU A 59 6.92 0.42 -6.63
CA GLU A 59 6.09 -0.57 -5.94
C GLU A 59 4.88 -0.94 -6.81
N TYR A 60 4.74 -2.25 -7.07
CA TYR A 60 3.58 -2.81 -7.75
C TYR A 60 2.60 -3.35 -6.72
N TRP A 61 1.36 -2.90 -6.81
CA TRP A 61 0.25 -3.44 -6.04
C TRP A 61 -0.58 -4.35 -6.92
N LEU A 62 -0.67 -5.63 -6.54
CA LEU A 62 -1.31 -6.69 -7.31
C LEU A 62 -2.53 -7.20 -6.55
N TYR A 63 -3.73 -6.97 -7.09
CA TYR A 63 -4.99 -7.37 -6.46
C TYR A 63 -5.19 -8.89 -6.51
N HIS A 64 -5.54 -9.47 -5.36
CA HIS A 64 -5.85 -10.89 -5.24
C HIS A 64 -7.31 -11.18 -4.89
N GLY A 65 -7.97 -10.29 -4.16
CA GLY A 65 -9.38 -10.51 -3.79
C GLY A 65 -9.86 -9.55 -2.69
N GLY A 66 -11.16 -9.51 -2.53
CA GLY A 66 -11.85 -8.67 -1.57
C GLY A 66 -12.46 -7.43 -2.20
N ALA A 67 -12.67 -6.38 -1.41
CA ALA A 67 -13.20 -5.11 -1.89
C ALA A 67 -12.19 -4.39 -2.79
N ALA A 68 -12.67 -3.47 -3.61
CA ALA A 68 -11.80 -2.54 -4.33
C ALA A 68 -11.08 -1.61 -3.34
N LEU A 69 -9.85 -1.24 -3.67
CA LEU A 69 -9.01 -0.40 -2.82
C LEU A 69 -8.61 0.87 -3.57
N GLU A 70 -8.73 2.02 -2.91
CA GLU A 70 -8.26 3.29 -3.44
C GLU A 70 -6.80 3.52 -3.06
N LEU A 71 -5.97 3.79 -4.07
CA LEU A 71 -4.59 4.22 -3.90
C LEU A 71 -4.52 5.73 -4.16
N TRP A 72 -4.22 6.48 -3.13
CA TRP A 72 -4.15 7.94 -3.15
C TRP A 72 -2.71 8.38 -3.30
N MET A 73 -2.37 9.02 -4.42
CA MET A 73 -1.00 9.40 -4.77
C MET A 73 -0.88 10.92 -4.89
N VAL A 74 0.16 11.48 -4.28
CA VAL A 74 0.47 12.91 -4.41
C VAL A 74 1.17 13.15 -5.74
N GLU A 75 0.63 14.08 -6.53
CA GLU A 75 1.18 14.51 -7.80
C GLU A 75 2.29 15.57 -7.61
N ALA A 76 3.09 15.77 -8.66
CA ALA A 76 4.19 16.74 -8.64
C ALA A 76 3.76 18.18 -8.35
N ASP A 77 2.53 18.55 -8.70
CA ASP A 77 1.94 19.88 -8.45
C ASP A 77 1.31 20.02 -7.06
N GLY A 78 1.36 18.97 -6.24
CA GLY A 78 0.74 18.91 -4.92
C GLY A 78 -0.72 18.46 -4.92
N GLY A 79 -1.31 18.24 -6.09
CA GLY A 79 -2.62 17.60 -6.22
C GLY A 79 -2.59 16.13 -5.84
N VAL A 80 -3.75 15.51 -5.80
CA VAL A 80 -3.88 14.09 -5.47
C VAL A 80 -4.61 13.35 -6.58
N ARG A 81 -4.02 12.25 -7.02
CA ARG A 81 -4.62 11.31 -7.95
C ARG A 81 -5.04 10.05 -7.19
N VAL A 82 -6.22 9.54 -7.51
CA VAL A 82 -6.74 8.30 -6.92
C VAL A 82 -6.89 7.26 -8.02
N GLU A 83 -6.27 6.11 -7.84
CA GLU A 83 -6.47 4.94 -8.69
C GLU A 83 -7.17 3.85 -7.89
N THR A 84 -8.07 3.12 -8.53
CA THR A 84 -8.78 2.01 -7.91
C THR A 84 -8.14 0.68 -8.30
N LEU A 85 -7.71 -0.05 -7.29
CA LEU A 85 -7.17 -1.41 -7.43
C LEU A 85 -8.32 -2.41 -7.25
N GLY A 86 -8.52 -3.31 -8.23
CA GLY A 86 -9.61 -4.27 -8.19
C GLY A 86 -9.95 -4.81 -9.58
N LEU A 87 -11.12 -5.45 -9.71
CA LEU A 87 -11.60 -6.03 -10.96
C LEU A 87 -12.89 -5.38 -11.49
N GLY A 88 -13.47 -4.42 -10.77
CA GLY A 88 -14.69 -3.74 -11.18
C GLY A 88 -14.44 -2.71 -12.29
N GLU A 89 -15.53 -2.09 -12.75
CA GLU A 89 -15.45 -1.04 -13.76
C GLU A 89 -14.57 0.13 -13.26
N GLY A 90 -13.64 0.56 -14.11
CA GLY A 90 -12.69 1.62 -13.79
C GLY A 90 -11.53 1.22 -12.89
N ALA A 91 -11.52 -0.01 -12.35
CA ALA A 91 -10.44 -0.52 -11.53
C ALA A 91 -9.35 -1.20 -12.37
N GLN A 92 -8.15 -1.26 -11.80
CA GLN A 92 -7.01 -1.97 -12.38
C GLN A 92 -6.58 -3.10 -11.43
N PRO A 93 -6.28 -4.31 -11.93
CA PRO A 93 -5.79 -5.40 -11.08
C PRO A 93 -4.32 -5.23 -10.65
N CYS A 94 -3.60 -4.33 -11.30
CA CYS A 94 -2.22 -3.98 -10.96
C CYS A 94 -2.04 -2.47 -11.09
N VAL A 95 -1.49 -1.84 -10.06
CA VAL A 95 -1.15 -0.41 -10.06
C VAL A 95 0.32 -0.27 -9.72
N LEU A 96 1.05 0.51 -10.52
CA LEU A 96 2.45 0.87 -10.26
C LEU A 96 2.52 2.24 -9.59
N ILE A 97 3.20 2.29 -8.45
CA ILE A 97 3.53 3.52 -7.74
C ILE A 97 5.04 3.73 -7.86
N ARG A 98 5.44 4.83 -8.48
CA ARG A 98 6.86 5.14 -8.68
C ARG A 98 7.55 5.50 -7.37
N GLY A 99 8.83 5.17 -7.28
CA GLY A 99 9.68 5.62 -6.18
C GLY A 99 9.64 7.13 -6.02
N GLY A 100 9.62 7.61 -4.78
CA GLY A 100 9.52 9.03 -4.45
C GLY A 100 8.09 9.59 -4.42
N VAL A 101 7.09 8.85 -4.87
CA VAL A 101 5.68 9.25 -4.77
C VAL A 101 5.15 8.97 -3.38
N ILE A 102 4.57 9.99 -2.74
CA ILE A 102 3.87 9.84 -1.46
C ILE A 102 2.49 9.26 -1.75
N PHE A 103 2.13 8.16 -1.08
CA PHE A 103 0.84 7.51 -1.29
C PHE A 103 0.31 6.85 -0.03
N GLY A 104 -1.00 6.68 0.01
CA GLY A 104 -1.72 5.92 1.03
C GLY A 104 -2.81 5.07 0.38
N ALA A 105 -3.36 4.14 1.14
CA ALA A 105 -4.41 3.26 0.67
C ALA A 105 -5.58 3.20 1.65
N ARG A 106 -6.80 3.18 1.12
CA ARG A 106 -8.01 3.01 1.92
C ARG A 106 -9.12 2.37 1.08
N HIS A 107 -10.14 1.90 1.75
CA HIS A 107 -11.35 1.47 1.06
C HIS A 107 -12.28 2.64 0.74
N PRO A 108 -13.09 2.55 -0.32
CA PRO A 108 -14.22 3.45 -0.51
C PRO A 108 -15.17 3.36 0.69
N ALA A 109 -15.91 4.44 0.95
CA ALA A 109 -16.90 4.46 2.01
C ALA A 109 -17.92 3.31 1.84
N GLY A 110 -18.21 2.61 2.92
CA GLY A 110 -19.18 1.51 2.94
C GLY A 110 -18.65 0.15 2.47
N ALA A 111 -17.35 0.01 2.28
CA ALA A 111 -16.77 -1.30 2.01
C ALA A 111 -17.08 -2.28 3.14
N GLN A 112 -17.53 -3.49 2.80
CA GLN A 112 -17.91 -4.50 3.78
C GLN A 112 -16.82 -5.56 3.97
N ASP A 113 -15.85 -5.61 3.07
CA ASP A 113 -14.77 -6.59 3.07
C ASP A 113 -13.41 -5.89 2.97
N GLY A 114 -12.38 -6.57 3.42
CA GLY A 114 -11.01 -6.11 3.23
C GLY A 114 -10.46 -6.53 1.88
N THR A 115 -9.20 -6.19 1.64
CA THR A 115 -8.52 -6.49 0.37
C THR A 115 -7.20 -7.18 0.61
N LEU A 116 -6.98 -8.29 -0.09
CA LEU A 116 -5.70 -8.99 -0.14
C LEU A 116 -4.96 -8.60 -1.42
N VAL A 117 -3.71 -8.19 -1.25
CA VAL A 117 -2.81 -7.82 -2.35
C VAL A 117 -1.44 -8.46 -2.16
N SER A 118 -0.65 -8.48 -3.22
CA SER A 118 0.81 -8.58 -3.13
C SER A 118 1.41 -7.22 -3.48
N CYS A 119 2.46 -6.84 -2.75
CA CYS A 119 3.26 -5.67 -3.08
C CYS A 119 4.67 -6.14 -3.47
N VAL A 120 5.14 -5.66 -4.62
CA VAL A 120 6.49 -5.95 -5.14
C VAL A 120 7.26 -4.64 -5.20
N THR A 121 8.39 -4.56 -4.50
CA THR A 121 9.26 -3.39 -4.53
C THR A 121 10.48 -3.65 -5.40
N VAL A 122 10.87 -2.67 -6.20
CA VAL A 122 12.04 -2.72 -7.09
C VAL A 122 12.78 -1.37 -6.99
N PRO A 123 13.98 -1.36 -6.42
CA PRO A 123 14.72 -2.41 -5.74
C PRO A 123 14.05 -2.84 -4.42
N GLU A 124 14.66 -3.80 -3.73
CA GLU A 124 14.16 -4.30 -2.45
C GLU A 124 13.86 -3.15 -1.46
N PHE A 125 12.81 -3.32 -0.64
CA PHE A 125 12.42 -2.37 0.39
C PHE A 125 13.56 -2.10 1.38
N SER A 126 13.73 -0.82 1.74
CA SER A 126 14.70 -0.40 2.74
C SER A 126 14.07 0.59 3.72
N TYR A 127 14.09 0.29 5.01
CA TYR A 127 13.61 1.21 6.05
C TYR A 127 14.40 2.52 6.09
N GLU A 128 15.66 2.55 5.66
CA GLU A 128 16.47 3.76 5.57
C GLU A 128 15.92 4.76 4.56
N GLN A 129 15.22 4.26 3.54
CA GLN A 129 14.61 5.05 2.47
C GLN A 129 13.08 5.16 2.60
N TYR A 130 12.55 4.80 3.76
CA TYR A 130 11.12 4.75 4.03
C TYR A 130 10.73 5.80 5.07
N ARG A 131 9.64 6.53 4.80
CA ARG A 131 9.09 7.51 5.74
C ARG A 131 7.57 7.48 5.71
N ILE A 132 6.96 7.48 6.89
CA ILE A 132 5.51 7.66 7.08
C ILE A 132 5.26 9.14 7.33
N LEU A 133 4.22 9.70 6.71
CA LEU A 133 3.75 11.06 6.93
C LEU A 133 2.49 11.03 7.80
N SER A 134 2.46 11.85 8.85
CA SER A 134 1.28 11.99 9.68
C SER A 134 0.15 12.70 8.94
N ARG A 135 -1.08 12.53 9.45
CA ARG A 135 -2.25 13.29 8.94
C ARG A 135 -1.99 14.81 8.98
N GLU A 136 -1.37 15.30 10.06
CA GLU A 136 -1.05 16.73 10.21
C GLU A 136 -0.08 17.21 9.14
N GLU A 137 0.99 16.45 8.89
CA GLU A 137 1.96 16.75 7.83
C GLU A 137 1.28 16.77 6.46
N MET A 138 0.43 15.78 6.18
CA MET A 138 -0.28 15.69 4.90
C MET A 138 -1.23 16.87 4.70
N LEU A 139 -2.03 17.21 5.70
CA LEU A 139 -2.96 18.34 5.59
C LEU A 139 -2.24 19.68 5.46
N ALA A 140 -1.10 19.86 6.11
CA ALA A 140 -0.30 21.08 6.02
C ALA A 140 0.38 21.24 4.65
N SER A 141 0.96 20.17 4.11
CA SER A 141 1.75 20.20 2.88
C SER A 141 0.94 19.86 1.62
N TYR A 142 -0.08 19.02 1.77
CA TYR A 142 -0.90 18.49 0.66
C TYR A 142 -2.39 18.54 1.02
N PRO A 143 -3.01 19.72 1.11
CA PRO A 143 -4.41 19.87 1.55
C PRO A 143 -5.42 19.14 0.66
N ALA A 144 -5.07 18.85 -0.62
CA ALA A 144 -5.89 18.03 -1.51
C ALA A 144 -6.08 16.58 -1.00
N SER A 145 -5.27 16.14 -0.03
CA SER A 145 -5.39 14.81 0.59
C SER A 145 -6.50 14.72 1.65
N GLU A 146 -7.17 15.83 1.98
CA GLU A 146 -8.18 15.88 3.05
C GLU A 146 -9.25 14.79 2.94
N GLY A 147 -9.70 14.49 1.72
CA GLY A 147 -10.71 13.48 1.47
C GLY A 147 -10.33 12.06 1.91
N PHE A 148 -9.04 11.78 2.06
CA PHE A 148 -8.54 10.47 2.47
C PHE A 148 -9.04 10.07 3.88
N TRP A 149 -9.21 11.03 4.77
CA TRP A 149 -9.62 10.77 6.16
C TRP A 149 -11.13 10.98 6.42
N LYS A 150 -11.92 11.10 5.40
CA LYS A 150 -13.40 11.31 5.52
C LYS A 150 -14.21 10.04 5.39
#